data_d6209bbed972027a485510fd3ebb0c2f
#
_entry.id   d6209bbed972027a485510fd3ebb0c2f
#
_cell.length_a   1.000
_cell.length_b   1.000
_cell.length_c   1.000
_cell.angle_alpha   90.00
_cell.angle_beta   90.00
_cell.angle_gamma   90.00
#
_symmetry.space_group_name_H-M   'P 1'
#
loop_
_entity.id
_entity.type
_entity.pdbx_description
1 polymer ?
#
loop_
_entity_poly.entity_id
_entity_poly.type
_entity_poly.pdbx_seq_one_letter_code
_entity_poly.pdbx_strand_id
1 'polypeptide(L)'
;SALLLGVYSFTLPACKPAKTENKSLLSAFGLDALVLFKRKKMAIFFLFSMLLGAALQITNTYGDLFLGSFAGIPEFADSFGVKHSVILLSISQMSETLFILAIPFFLKHFGIKQVMLISMFAWVFRFGLFGFGDPGGGLWMLILSMIVYGMAFDFFNISGSLFVEQETNSSIRASAQGLFFMMTNGLGAIIGGYASGAVVDAFSVYA
;
A
#
# COMPACT_ATOMS: atom_id res chain seq x y z
N SER A 1 3.42 -7.50 23.16
CA SER A 1 2.29 -7.85 22.25
C SER A 1 2.49 -9.20 21.56
N ALA A 2 3.70 -9.53 21.05
CA ALA A 2 3.96 -10.82 20.37
C ALA A 2 3.72 -12.05 21.25
N LEU A 3 4.10 -12.00 22.52
CA LEU A 3 3.83 -13.09 23.48
C LEU A 3 2.34 -13.33 23.69
N LEU A 4 1.53 -12.26 23.79
CA LEU A 4 0.08 -12.38 23.93
C LEU A 4 -0.56 -13.00 22.68
N LEU A 5 -0.11 -12.60 21.49
CA LEU A 5 -0.53 -13.21 20.22
C LEU A 5 -0.12 -14.68 20.14
N GLY A 6 1.10 -15.03 20.60
CA GLY A 6 1.57 -16.40 20.68
C GLY A 6 0.69 -17.26 21.59
N VAL A 7 0.35 -16.77 22.78
CA VAL A 7 -0.57 -17.48 23.70
C VAL A 7 -1.98 -17.59 23.10
N TYR A 8 -2.49 -16.50 22.48
CA TYR A 8 -3.79 -16.51 21.84
C TYR A 8 -3.87 -17.51 20.67
N SER A 9 -2.76 -17.73 19.93
CA SER A 9 -2.74 -18.68 18.82
C SER A 9 -3.10 -20.12 19.22
N PHE A 10 -2.84 -20.53 20.48
CA PHE A 10 -3.23 -21.86 21.00
C PHE A 10 -4.74 -21.99 21.20
N THR A 11 -5.48 -20.89 21.24
CA THR A 11 -6.95 -20.92 21.39
C THR A 11 -7.67 -20.97 20.04
N LEU A 12 -6.94 -20.81 18.92
CA LEU A 12 -7.52 -20.86 17.59
C LEU A 12 -7.92 -22.29 17.21
N PRO A 13 -9.05 -22.48 16.50
CA PRO A 13 -9.48 -23.79 16.05
C PRO A 13 -8.44 -24.40 15.10
N ALA A 14 -8.18 -25.70 15.28
CA ALA A 14 -7.24 -26.43 14.44
C ALA A 14 -7.75 -26.54 13.00
N CYS A 15 -7.16 -25.77 12.08
CA CYS A 15 -7.41 -25.90 10.65
C CYS A 15 -6.55 -27.02 10.09
N LYS A 16 -7.17 -28.16 9.74
CA LYS A 16 -6.45 -29.25 9.09
C LYS A 16 -6.02 -28.80 7.68
N PRO A 17 -4.72 -28.90 7.34
CA PRO A 17 -4.29 -28.62 5.97
C PRO A 17 -4.99 -29.57 4.98
N ALA A 18 -5.55 -29.00 3.91
CA ALA A 18 -6.10 -29.85 2.84
C ALA A 18 -4.97 -30.69 2.24
N LYS A 19 -5.14 -32.01 2.25
CA LYS A 19 -4.20 -32.92 1.55
C LYS A 19 -4.25 -32.58 0.06
N THR A 20 -3.16 -32.03 -0.43
CA THR A 20 -3.02 -31.73 -1.86
C THR A 20 -2.26 -32.89 -2.49
N GLU A 21 -2.95 -33.69 -3.27
CA GLU A 21 -2.33 -34.75 -4.06
C GLU A 21 -1.48 -34.10 -5.16
N ASN A 22 -0.21 -34.53 -5.25
CA ASN A 22 0.74 -34.29 -6.35
C ASN A 22 0.65 -32.92 -7.07
N LYS A 23 0.90 -31.83 -6.35
CA LYS A 23 1.15 -30.54 -7.02
C LYS A 23 2.53 -30.58 -7.71
N SER A 24 2.58 -30.15 -8.96
CA SER A 24 3.85 -29.86 -9.62
C SER A 24 4.62 -28.79 -8.82
N LEU A 25 5.94 -28.76 -8.91
CA LEU A 25 6.76 -27.72 -8.26
C LEU A 25 6.28 -26.31 -8.65
N LEU A 26 5.88 -26.10 -9.91
CA LEU A 26 5.30 -24.83 -10.38
C LEU A 26 4.04 -24.44 -9.61
N SER A 27 3.17 -25.39 -9.34
CA SER A 27 1.95 -25.18 -8.56
C SER A 27 2.27 -24.93 -7.07
N ALA A 28 3.31 -25.59 -6.53
CA ALA A 28 3.75 -25.37 -5.16
C ALA A 28 4.29 -23.95 -4.93
N PHE A 29 4.96 -23.37 -5.94
CA PHE A 29 5.42 -21.98 -5.92
C PHE A 29 4.36 -20.96 -6.36
N GLY A 30 3.12 -21.40 -6.66
CA GLY A 30 2.04 -20.50 -7.07
C GLY A 30 2.18 -19.92 -8.47
N LEU A 31 3.11 -20.43 -9.28
CA LEU A 31 3.37 -19.96 -10.65
C LEU A 31 2.22 -20.23 -11.62
N ASP A 32 1.27 -21.08 -11.24
CA ASP A 32 0.02 -21.31 -12.00
C ASP A 32 -0.77 -20.01 -12.21
N ALA A 33 -0.64 -19.05 -11.30
CA ALA A 33 -1.29 -17.75 -11.42
C ALA A 33 -0.74 -16.89 -12.56
N LEU A 34 0.46 -17.18 -13.08
CA LEU A 34 1.03 -16.44 -14.22
C LEU A 34 0.17 -16.59 -15.49
N VAL A 35 -0.63 -17.65 -15.59
CA VAL A 35 -1.61 -17.79 -16.69
C VAL A 35 -2.60 -16.62 -16.75
N LEU A 36 -2.83 -15.93 -15.64
CA LEU A 36 -3.72 -14.77 -15.57
C LEU A 36 -3.23 -13.59 -16.41
N PHE A 37 -1.93 -13.48 -16.68
CA PHE A 37 -1.39 -12.45 -17.59
C PHE A 37 -1.88 -12.61 -19.04
N LYS A 38 -2.35 -13.81 -19.44
CA LYS A 38 -2.97 -14.00 -20.74
C LYS A 38 -4.33 -13.31 -20.87
N ARG A 39 -4.99 -13.01 -19.74
CA ARG A 39 -6.26 -12.28 -19.70
C ARG A 39 -5.96 -10.79 -19.60
N LYS A 40 -6.24 -10.02 -20.66
CA LYS A 40 -5.96 -8.56 -20.75
C LYS A 40 -6.41 -7.80 -19.48
N LYS A 41 -7.59 -8.13 -18.94
CA LYS A 41 -8.14 -7.50 -17.73
C LYS A 41 -7.23 -7.70 -16.52
N MET A 42 -6.74 -8.92 -16.31
CA MET A 42 -5.85 -9.27 -15.19
C MET A 42 -4.45 -8.72 -15.39
N ALA A 43 -3.92 -8.75 -16.61
CA ALA A 43 -2.61 -8.18 -16.92
C ALA A 43 -2.56 -6.68 -16.63
N ILE A 44 -3.59 -5.94 -17.07
CA ILE A 44 -3.73 -4.51 -16.77
C ILE A 44 -3.83 -4.28 -15.25
N PHE A 45 -4.64 -5.06 -14.56
CA PHE A 45 -4.77 -4.96 -13.11
C PHE A 45 -3.44 -5.17 -12.39
N PHE A 46 -2.68 -6.21 -12.72
CA PHE A 46 -1.38 -6.47 -12.11
C PHE A 46 -0.35 -5.39 -12.43
N LEU A 47 -0.35 -4.86 -13.66
CA LEU A 47 0.51 -3.74 -14.03
C LEU A 47 0.22 -2.50 -13.16
N PHE A 48 -1.04 -2.11 -13.05
CA PHE A 48 -1.41 -0.97 -12.20
C PHE A 48 -1.17 -1.23 -10.72
N SER A 49 -1.34 -2.46 -10.24
CA SER A 49 -0.98 -2.86 -8.88
C SER A 49 0.51 -2.69 -8.61
N MET A 50 1.35 -3.04 -9.57
CA MET A 50 2.80 -2.84 -9.50
C MET A 50 3.17 -1.35 -9.44
N LEU A 51 2.57 -0.52 -10.30
CA LEU A 51 2.82 0.94 -10.31
C LEU A 51 2.37 1.60 -9.01
N LEU A 52 1.25 1.14 -8.44
CA LEU A 52 0.75 1.65 -7.17
C LEU A 52 1.65 1.19 -6.01
N GLY A 53 2.17 -0.04 -6.07
CA GLY A 53 3.19 -0.50 -5.13
C GLY A 53 4.49 0.32 -5.20
N ALA A 54 4.89 0.77 -6.40
CA ALA A 54 6.00 1.69 -6.55
C ALA A 54 5.72 3.04 -5.86
N ALA A 55 4.52 3.60 -6.04
CA ALA A 55 4.11 4.83 -5.36
C ALA A 55 4.10 4.68 -3.83
N LEU A 56 3.61 3.53 -3.33
CA LEU A 56 3.65 3.20 -1.90
C LEU A 56 5.08 3.19 -1.37
N GLN A 57 6.01 2.57 -2.10
CA GLN A 57 7.41 2.47 -1.68
C GLN A 57 8.10 3.84 -1.59
N ILE A 58 7.81 4.75 -2.51
CA ILE A 58 8.31 6.14 -2.46
C ILE A 58 7.95 6.78 -1.11
N THR A 59 6.69 6.64 -0.69
CA THR A 59 6.24 7.19 0.59
C THR A 59 6.94 6.53 1.78
N ASN A 60 7.07 5.21 1.76
CA ASN A 60 7.68 4.46 2.87
C ASN A 60 9.17 4.78 3.03
N THR A 61 9.86 5.05 1.92
CA THR A 61 11.30 5.34 1.94
C THR A 61 11.58 6.81 2.23
N TYR A 62 10.84 7.72 1.61
CA TYR A 62 11.17 9.14 1.63
C TYR A 62 10.21 10.02 2.47
N GLY A 63 9.15 9.46 3.04
CA GLY A 63 8.19 10.24 3.82
C GLY A 63 8.81 10.94 5.03
N ASP A 64 9.61 10.24 5.81
CA ASP A 64 10.30 10.81 6.99
C ASP A 64 11.46 11.70 6.56
N LEU A 65 12.24 11.29 5.56
CA LEU A 65 13.34 12.08 5.01
C LEU A 65 12.85 13.41 4.45
N PHE A 66 11.70 13.42 3.77
CA PHE A 66 11.10 14.65 3.27
C PHE A 66 10.74 15.61 4.40
N LEU A 67 10.08 15.12 5.47
CA LEU A 67 9.79 15.95 6.65
C LEU A 67 11.08 16.43 7.33
N GLY A 68 12.07 15.57 7.43
CA GLY A 68 13.38 15.89 8.00
C GLY A 68 14.19 16.91 7.21
N SER A 69 14.00 17.00 5.88
CA SER A 69 14.70 17.96 5.02
C SER A 69 14.39 19.41 5.37
N PHE A 70 13.24 19.68 5.93
CA PHE A 70 12.86 21.03 6.41
C PHE A 70 13.65 21.48 7.65
N ALA A 71 14.34 20.56 8.35
CA ALA A 71 15.19 20.92 9.49
C ALA A 71 16.36 21.85 9.10
N GLY A 72 16.80 21.79 7.83
CA GLY A 72 17.82 22.69 7.30
C GLY A 72 17.34 24.12 7.02
N ILE A 73 16.04 24.38 7.09
CA ILE A 73 15.43 25.69 6.84
C ILE A 73 15.15 26.33 8.19
N PRO A 74 15.80 27.49 8.54
CA PRO A 74 15.67 28.12 9.87
C PRO A 74 14.23 28.39 10.28
N GLU A 75 13.37 28.72 9.34
CA GLU A 75 11.94 29.01 9.56
C GLU A 75 11.19 27.77 10.06
N PHE A 76 11.56 26.56 9.61
CA PHE A 76 10.84 25.32 9.87
C PHE A 76 11.54 24.39 10.87
N ALA A 77 12.81 24.66 11.21
CA ALA A 77 13.62 23.79 12.06
C ALA A 77 12.96 23.47 13.42
N ASP A 78 12.25 24.44 13.98
CA ASP A 78 11.55 24.33 15.26
C ASP A 78 10.07 23.95 15.13
N SER A 79 9.58 23.70 13.91
CA SER A 79 8.17 23.37 13.67
C SER A 79 7.77 22.01 14.24
N PHE A 80 6.49 21.85 14.54
CA PHE A 80 5.93 20.59 15.05
C PHE A 80 6.16 19.44 14.06
N GLY A 81 6.00 19.68 12.75
CA GLY A 81 6.14 18.67 11.71
C GLY A 81 7.54 18.09 11.61
N VAL A 82 8.57 18.91 11.84
CA VAL A 82 9.98 18.49 11.82
C VAL A 82 10.36 17.77 13.13
N LYS A 83 10.05 18.38 14.28
CA LYS A 83 10.40 17.81 15.60
C LYS A 83 9.65 16.52 15.92
N HIS A 84 8.48 16.34 15.35
CA HIS A 84 7.57 15.23 15.66
C HIS A 84 7.08 14.52 14.39
N SER A 85 7.95 14.32 13.40
CA SER A 85 7.63 13.63 12.13
C SER A 85 6.97 12.27 12.36
N VAL A 86 7.44 11.51 13.34
CA VAL A 86 6.88 10.20 13.72
C VAL A 86 5.41 10.31 14.17
N ILE A 87 5.07 11.36 14.92
CA ILE A 87 3.67 11.59 15.34
C ILE A 87 2.82 11.91 14.12
N LEU A 88 3.32 12.76 13.22
CA LEU A 88 2.64 13.09 11.97
C LEU A 88 2.40 11.85 11.12
N LEU A 89 3.42 11.02 10.93
CA LEU A 89 3.31 9.75 10.19
C LEU A 89 2.35 8.76 10.87
N SER A 90 2.24 8.78 12.21
CA SER A 90 1.30 7.94 12.95
C SER A 90 -0.17 8.24 12.62
N ILE A 91 -0.49 9.45 12.16
CA ILE A 91 -1.84 9.82 11.71
C ILE A 91 -2.25 8.91 10.53
N SER A 92 -1.32 8.54 9.65
CA SER A 92 -1.59 7.60 8.55
C SER A 92 -2.08 6.24 9.06
N GLN A 93 -1.43 5.71 10.10
CA GLN A 93 -1.80 4.41 10.69
C GLN A 93 -3.18 4.45 11.37
N MET A 94 -3.48 5.57 12.05
CA MET A 94 -4.82 5.77 12.62
C MET A 94 -5.87 5.88 11.53
N SER A 95 -5.55 6.58 10.45
CA SER A 95 -6.41 6.73 9.28
C SER A 95 -6.71 5.39 8.60
N GLU A 96 -5.70 4.52 8.41
CA GLU A 96 -5.89 3.16 7.89
C GLU A 96 -6.95 2.41 8.71
N THR A 97 -6.83 2.41 10.03
CA THR A 97 -7.79 1.72 10.90
C THR A 97 -9.23 2.22 10.69
N LEU A 98 -9.42 3.54 10.55
CA LEU A 98 -10.74 4.12 10.32
C LEU A 98 -11.29 3.78 8.94
N PHE A 99 -10.45 3.85 7.89
CA PHE A 99 -10.90 3.55 6.54
C PHE A 99 -11.16 2.07 6.31
N ILE A 100 -10.44 1.15 6.94
CA ILE A 100 -10.76 -0.28 6.92
C ILE A 100 -12.19 -0.52 7.42
N LEU A 101 -12.60 0.15 8.50
CA LEU A 101 -13.97 0.04 9.02
C LEU A 101 -15.01 0.63 8.05
N ALA A 102 -14.64 1.63 7.25
CA ALA A 102 -15.53 2.25 6.28
C ALA A 102 -15.66 1.47 4.96
N ILE A 103 -14.72 0.58 4.63
CA ILE A 103 -14.70 -0.17 3.36
C ILE A 103 -16.01 -0.90 3.04
N PRO A 104 -16.66 -1.62 3.97
CA PRO A 104 -17.92 -2.30 3.66
C PRO A 104 -19.01 -1.35 3.16
N PHE A 105 -19.07 -0.13 3.72
CA PHE A 105 -19.99 0.90 3.28
C PHE A 105 -19.70 1.34 1.84
N PHE A 106 -18.43 1.63 1.52
CA PHE A 106 -18.04 2.06 0.17
C PHE A 106 -18.23 0.95 -0.87
N LEU A 107 -17.87 -0.29 -0.54
CA LEU A 107 -18.07 -1.43 -1.44
C LEU A 107 -19.53 -1.70 -1.74
N LYS A 108 -20.40 -1.57 -0.73
CA LYS A 108 -21.83 -1.75 -0.90
C LYS A 108 -22.47 -0.69 -1.82
N HIS A 109 -22.00 0.57 -1.73
CA HIS A 109 -22.62 1.67 -2.48
C HIS A 109 -21.99 1.89 -3.85
N PHE A 110 -20.69 1.71 -3.99
CA PHE A 110 -19.95 2.04 -5.21
C PHE A 110 -19.43 0.81 -5.96
N GLY A 111 -19.30 -0.33 -5.28
CA GLY A 111 -18.73 -1.54 -5.86
C GLY A 111 -17.20 -1.48 -6.03
N ILE A 112 -16.58 -2.64 -6.27
CA ILE A 112 -15.12 -2.83 -6.28
C ILE A 112 -14.41 -1.88 -7.24
N LYS A 113 -14.90 -1.74 -8.48
CA LYS A 113 -14.24 -0.91 -9.51
C LYS A 113 -14.14 0.55 -9.09
N GLN A 114 -15.23 1.13 -8.57
CA GLN A 114 -15.24 2.54 -8.18
C GLN A 114 -14.41 2.78 -6.94
N VAL A 115 -14.43 1.86 -5.97
CA VAL A 115 -13.60 1.96 -4.77
C VAL A 115 -12.11 1.92 -5.13
N MET A 116 -11.69 1.07 -6.08
CA MET A 116 -10.33 1.08 -6.60
C MET A 116 -9.97 2.41 -7.29
N LEU A 117 -10.88 2.99 -8.08
CA LEU A 117 -10.65 4.29 -8.72
C LEU A 117 -10.54 5.41 -7.68
N ILE A 118 -11.40 5.42 -6.66
CA ILE A 118 -11.31 6.36 -5.53
C ILE A 118 -9.92 6.27 -4.88
N SER A 119 -9.43 5.07 -4.62
CA SER A 119 -8.08 4.86 -4.09
C SER A 119 -6.99 5.47 -4.99
N MET A 120 -7.06 5.25 -6.30
CA MET A 120 -6.09 5.81 -7.24
C MET A 120 -6.11 7.34 -7.24
N PHE A 121 -7.28 7.98 -7.21
CA PHE A 121 -7.42 9.42 -7.05
C PHE A 121 -6.89 9.89 -5.69
N ALA A 122 -7.15 9.13 -4.63
CA ALA A 122 -6.63 9.45 -3.31
C ALA A 122 -5.09 9.45 -3.29
N TRP A 123 -4.42 8.54 -4.01
CA TRP A 123 -2.96 8.57 -4.18
C TRP A 123 -2.47 9.84 -4.88
N VAL A 124 -3.11 10.24 -5.98
CA VAL A 124 -2.74 11.49 -6.68
C VAL A 124 -2.92 12.70 -5.76
N PHE A 125 -4.07 12.77 -5.08
CA PHE A 125 -4.38 13.86 -4.15
C PHE A 125 -3.41 13.90 -2.97
N ARG A 126 -3.08 12.75 -2.39
CA ARG A 126 -2.10 12.60 -1.32
C ARG A 126 -0.73 13.17 -1.72
N PHE A 127 -0.19 12.74 -2.86
CA PHE A 127 1.12 13.23 -3.31
C PHE A 127 1.09 14.72 -3.64
N GLY A 128 -0.01 15.23 -4.20
CA GLY A 128 -0.20 16.67 -4.37
C GLY A 128 -0.14 17.43 -3.04
N LEU A 129 -0.93 17.01 -2.06
CA LEU A 129 -0.92 17.62 -0.73
C LEU A 129 0.45 17.52 -0.05
N PHE A 130 1.14 16.38 -0.21
CA PHE A 130 2.44 16.17 0.39
C PHE A 130 3.53 17.04 -0.28
N GLY A 131 3.46 17.17 -1.61
CA GLY A 131 4.44 17.94 -2.38
C GLY A 131 4.28 19.47 -2.26
N PHE A 132 3.07 19.95 -1.98
CA PHE A 132 2.79 21.38 -1.78
C PHE A 132 2.72 21.79 -0.28
N GLY A 133 2.71 20.81 0.62
CA GLY A 133 2.68 21.06 2.06
C GLY A 133 4.05 21.41 2.60
N ASP A 134 4.06 22.22 3.64
CA ASP A 134 5.24 22.59 4.44
C ASP A 134 4.92 22.49 5.93
N PRO A 135 5.95 22.41 6.81
CA PRO A 135 5.73 22.30 8.26
C PRO A 135 5.24 23.59 8.95
N GLY A 136 5.10 24.69 8.22
CA GLY A 136 4.57 25.97 8.70
C GLY A 136 3.10 26.16 8.32
N GLY A 137 2.81 27.11 7.44
CA GLY A 137 1.44 27.41 6.99
C GLY A 137 0.75 26.27 6.23
N GLY A 138 1.54 25.39 5.59
CA GLY A 138 1.09 24.20 4.85
C GLY A 138 0.93 22.93 5.70
N LEU A 139 1.11 22.98 7.02
CA LEU A 139 1.02 21.79 7.90
C LEU A 139 -0.31 21.05 7.75
N TRP A 140 -1.40 21.76 7.52
CA TRP A 140 -2.72 21.18 7.30
C TRP A 140 -2.75 20.29 6.05
N MET A 141 -1.98 20.63 5.00
CA MET A 141 -1.87 19.78 3.79
C MET A 141 -1.14 18.48 4.11
N LEU A 142 -0.06 18.54 4.89
CA LEU A 142 0.66 17.35 5.35
C LEU A 142 -0.25 16.46 6.19
N ILE A 143 -0.99 17.01 7.15
CA ILE A 143 -1.95 16.26 7.98
C ILE A 143 -3.04 15.63 7.10
N LEU A 144 -3.63 16.39 6.18
CA LEU A 144 -4.67 15.89 5.28
C LEU A 144 -4.11 14.79 4.37
N SER A 145 -2.88 14.91 3.89
CA SER A 145 -2.19 13.87 3.14
C SER A 145 -2.07 12.57 3.94
N MET A 146 -1.75 12.66 5.24
CA MET A 146 -1.68 11.49 6.12
C MET A 146 -3.04 10.84 6.34
N ILE A 147 -4.10 11.64 6.43
CA ILE A 147 -5.49 11.12 6.53
C ILE A 147 -5.89 10.43 5.23
N VAL A 148 -5.63 11.04 4.09
CA VAL A 148 -5.97 10.48 2.77
C VAL A 148 -5.23 9.16 2.49
N TYR A 149 -4.07 8.96 3.11
CA TYR A 149 -3.28 7.73 2.96
C TYR A 149 -4.07 6.46 3.30
N GLY A 150 -4.80 6.44 4.42
CA GLY A 150 -5.59 5.27 4.78
C GLY A 150 -6.59 4.88 3.68
N MET A 151 -7.31 5.88 3.13
CA MET A 151 -8.21 5.63 2.00
C MET A 151 -7.45 5.16 0.74
N ALA A 152 -6.32 5.79 0.43
CA ALA A 152 -5.53 5.46 -0.74
C ALA A 152 -4.99 4.03 -0.68
N PHE A 153 -4.50 3.60 0.47
CA PHE A 153 -3.88 2.30 0.67
C PHE A 153 -4.91 1.16 0.80
N ASP A 154 -5.82 1.29 1.77
CA ASP A 154 -6.73 0.18 2.12
C ASP A 154 -7.79 -0.07 1.05
N PHE A 155 -8.32 0.98 0.43
CA PHE A 155 -9.32 0.82 -0.60
C PHE A 155 -8.77 0.04 -1.80
N PHE A 156 -7.50 0.27 -2.16
CA PHE A 156 -6.88 -0.51 -3.23
C PHE A 156 -6.59 -1.94 -2.82
N ASN A 157 -5.95 -2.15 -1.68
CA ASN A 157 -5.54 -3.49 -1.26
C ASN A 157 -6.73 -4.42 -1.04
N ILE A 158 -7.76 -3.96 -0.34
CA ILE A 158 -8.94 -4.78 -0.05
C ILE A 158 -9.80 -4.98 -1.31
N SER A 159 -10.06 -3.92 -2.07
CA SER A 159 -10.82 -4.05 -3.32
C SER A 159 -10.06 -4.86 -4.37
N GLY A 160 -8.73 -4.72 -4.44
CA GLY A 160 -7.89 -5.50 -5.34
C GLY A 160 -7.90 -6.98 -4.98
N SER A 161 -7.81 -7.30 -3.70
CA SER A 161 -7.94 -8.67 -3.20
C SER A 161 -9.29 -9.28 -3.56
N LEU A 162 -10.39 -8.55 -3.33
CA LEU A 162 -11.74 -8.97 -3.72
C LEU A 162 -11.90 -9.12 -5.23
N PHE A 163 -11.28 -8.23 -6.02
CA PHE A 163 -11.27 -8.34 -7.47
C PHE A 163 -10.57 -9.61 -7.94
N VAL A 164 -9.39 -9.92 -7.39
CA VAL A 164 -8.67 -11.17 -7.68
C VAL A 164 -9.53 -12.38 -7.31
N GLU A 165 -10.21 -12.35 -6.18
CA GLU A 165 -11.09 -13.41 -5.73
C GLU A 165 -12.26 -13.65 -6.71
N GLN A 166 -12.89 -12.60 -7.22
CA GLN A 166 -13.98 -12.69 -8.18
C GLN A 166 -13.53 -13.18 -9.56
N GLU A 167 -12.30 -12.85 -9.97
CA GLU A 167 -11.79 -13.17 -11.30
C GLU A 167 -11.09 -14.54 -11.37
N THR A 168 -10.94 -15.25 -10.25
CA THR A 168 -10.18 -16.48 -10.17
C THR A 168 -11.00 -17.64 -9.61
N ASN A 169 -10.74 -18.83 -10.12
CA ASN A 169 -11.32 -20.07 -9.60
C ASN A 169 -10.63 -20.46 -8.29
N SER A 170 -11.32 -21.23 -7.46
CA SER A 170 -10.82 -21.70 -6.16
C SER A 170 -9.45 -22.39 -6.20
N SER A 171 -9.15 -23.11 -7.32
CA SER A 171 -7.90 -23.85 -7.51
C SER A 171 -6.65 -22.98 -7.58
N ILE A 172 -6.74 -21.76 -8.15
CA ILE A 172 -5.61 -20.83 -8.33
C ILE A 172 -5.74 -19.55 -7.50
N ARG A 173 -6.82 -19.41 -6.71
CA ARG A 173 -7.13 -18.18 -5.97
C ARG A 173 -5.99 -17.77 -5.03
N ALA A 174 -5.48 -18.71 -4.23
CA ALA A 174 -4.38 -18.42 -3.30
C ALA A 174 -3.12 -17.98 -4.03
N SER A 175 -2.78 -18.63 -5.15
CA SER A 175 -1.63 -18.26 -6.00
C SER A 175 -1.84 -16.90 -6.65
N ALA A 176 -3.06 -16.56 -7.06
CA ALA A 176 -3.40 -15.26 -7.64
C ALA A 176 -3.32 -14.13 -6.61
N GLN A 177 -3.73 -14.38 -5.36
CA GLN A 177 -3.53 -13.42 -4.25
C GLN A 177 -2.04 -13.23 -3.97
N GLY A 178 -1.26 -14.31 -3.93
CA GLY A 178 0.20 -14.22 -3.80
C GLY A 178 0.84 -13.42 -4.92
N LEU A 179 0.39 -13.61 -6.16
CA LEU A 179 0.85 -12.84 -7.32
C LEU A 179 0.48 -11.35 -7.19
N PHE A 180 -0.71 -11.03 -6.74
CA PHE A 180 -1.11 -9.64 -6.47
C PHE A 180 -0.19 -8.97 -5.45
N PHE A 181 0.09 -9.63 -4.32
CA PHE A 181 1.04 -9.13 -3.31
C PHE A 181 2.47 -9.02 -3.84
N MET A 182 2.90 -9.97 -4.67
CA MET A 182 4.22 -9.92 -5.30
C MET A 182 4.34 -8.74 -6.28
N MET A 183 3.29 -8.45 -7.04
CA MET A 183 3.28 -7.29 -7.94
C MET A 183 3.29 -5.96 -7.17
N THR A 184 2.51 -5.84 -6.09
CA THR A 184 2.46 -4.60 -5.29
C THR A 184 3.69 -4.45 -4.40
N ASN A 185 3.90 -5.36 -3.47
CA ASN A 185 4.91 -5.22 -2.39
C ASN A 185 6.29 -5.83 -2.75
N GLY A 186 6.37 -6.58 -3.84
CA GLY A 186 7.62 -7.11 -4.38
C GLY A 186 8.15 -6.24 -5.52
N LEU A 187 7.68 -6.50 -6.74
CA LEU A 187 8.17 -5.80 -7.94
C LEU A 187 7.90 -4.30 -7.90
N GLY A 188 6.71 -3.89 -7.42
CA GLY A 188 6.38 -2.49 -7.23
C GLY A 188 7.36 -1.79 -6.30
N ALA A 189 7.66 -2.40 -5.15
CA ALA A 189 8.59 -1.83 -4.18
C ALA A 189 10.02 -1.73 -4.74
N ILE A 190 10.49 -2.74 -5.48
CA ILE A 190 11.80 -2.71 -6.14
C ILE A 190 11.87 -1.55 -7.13
N ILE A 191 10.89 -1.45 -8.03
CA ILE A 191 10.86 -0.39 -9.06
C ILE A 191 10.76 0.97 -8.40
N GLY A 192 9.87 1.13 -7.40
CA GLY A 192 9.70 2.38 -6.67
C GLY A 192 10.95 2.81 -5.92
N GLY A 193 11.62 1.86 -5.26
CA GLY A 193 12.87 2.13 -4.55
C GLY A 193 14.00 2.58 -5.47
N TYR A 194 14.24 1.85 -6.56
CA TYR A 194 15.27 2.23 -7.53
C TYR A 194 14.95 3.54 -8.25
N ALA A 195 13.71 3.72 -8.73
CA ALA A 195 13.32 4.92 -9.43
C ALA A 195 13.42 6.17 -8.55
N SER A 196 12.93 6.09 -7.31
CA SER A 196 13.00 7.21 -6.37
C SER A 196 14.45 7.51 -5.95
N GLY A 197 15.28 6.48 -5.72
CA GLY A 197 16.70 6.66 -5.44
C GLY A 197 17.41 7.40 -6.57
N ALA A 198 17.21 6.95 -7.82
CA ALA A 198 17.81 7.60 -8.98
C ALA A 198 17.39 9.08 -9.14
N VAL A 199 16.12 9.41 -8.83
CA VAL A 199 15.63 10.80 -8.85
C VAL A 199 16.29 11.62 -7.73
N VAL A 200 16.34 11.09 -6.51
CA VAL A 200 16.98 11.77 -5.38
C VAL A 200 18.46 12.03 -5.66
N ASP A 201 19.19 11.04 -6.17
CA ASP A 201 20.61 11.17 -6.51
C ASP A 201 20.85 12.20 -7.63
N ALA A 202 19.97 12.18 -8.68
CA ALA A 202 20.09 13.09 -9.82
C ALA A 202 19.83 14.57 -9.46
N PHE A 203 18.94 14.80 -8.51
CA PHE A 203 18.57 16.17 -8.09
C PHE A 203 19.26 16.61 -6.81
N SER A 204 20.08 15.76 -6.18
CA SER A 204 20.77 15.99 -4.90
C SER A 204 19.83 16.54 -3.82
N VAL A 205 18.58 16.05 -3.80
CA VAL A 205 17.49 16.61 -2.96
C VAL A 205 17.78 16.41 -1.48
N TYR A 206 18.60 15.40 -1.13
CA TYR A 206 18.93 15.04 0.26
C TYR A 206 20.44 14.82 0.46
N ALA A 207 21.27 15.44 -0.37
CA ALA A 207 22.74 15.38 -0.26
C ALA A 207 23.28 16.32 0.84
#